data_cd4e0da14e236764e824cd81bec669a0
#
_entry.id   cd4e0da14e236764e824cd81bec669a0
#
_cell.length_a   1.000
_cell.length_b   1.000
_cell.length_c   1.000
_cell.angle_alpha   90.00
_cell.angle_beta   90.00
_cell.angle_gamma   90.00
#
_symmetry.space_group_name_H-M   'P 1'
#
loop_
_entity.id
_entity.type
_entity.pdbx_description
1 polymer ?
#
loop_
_entity_poly.entity_id
_entity_poly.type
_entity_poly.pdbx_seq_one_letter_code
_entity_poly.pdbx_strand_id
1 'polypeptide(L)'
;RHARAGNPTWTWPATVILFICVIWLSGLPLWQDEDLDSRVMSEQQTLFANADGYAAVHDIVVGRCSMCHAREPVYDGIRRAPKQVYLETEFDITAEARAVFLQSAASHAMPPANVTWMEEGERAQIRRWFRNATEHMPLRVALQ
;
A
#
# COMPACT_ATOMS: atom_id res chain seq x y z
N ARG A 1 -31.11 13.56 -51.41
CA ARG A 1 -30.40 14.72 -50.78
C ARG A 1 -29.02 14.23 -50.42
N HIS A 2 -28.04 14.45 -51.29
CA HIS A 2 -26.63 14.17 -50.98
C HIS A 2 -26.12 15.27 -50.03
N ALA A 3 -26.00 14.94 -48.74
CA ALA A 3 -25.24 15.76 -47.83
C ALA A 3 -23.77 15.73 -48.32
N ARG A 4 -23.30 16.81 -48.93
CA ARG A 4 -21.88 17.04 -49.13
C ARG A 4 -21.21 17.18 -47.77
N ALA A 5 -20.78 16.09 -47.22
CA ALA A 5 -19.85 16.10 -46.10
C ALA A 5 -18.54 16.65 -46.66
N GLY A 6 -18.35 17.96 -46.56
CA GLY A 6 -17.04 18.56 -46.77
C GLY A 6 -16.06 17.86 -45.84
N ASN A 7 -14.97 17.36 -46.37
CA ASN A 7 -13.94 16.73 -45.53
C ASN A 7 -13.29 17.84 -44.69
N PRO A 8 -13.62 18.00 -43.39
CA PRO A 8 -13.13 19.13 -42.63
C PRO A 8 -11.65 18.89 -42.30
N THR A 9 -10.78 19.47 -43.11
CA THR A 9 -9.33 19.31 -42.97
C THR A 9 -8.77 19.72 -41.61
N TRP A 10 -9.55 20.54 -40.87
CA TRP A 10 -9.20 20.96 -39.52
C TRP A 10 -9.36 19.85 -38.49
N THR A 11 -10.12 18.78 -38.74
CA THR A 11 -10.30 17.67 -37.81
C THR A 11 -9.00 16.89 -37.62
N TRP A 12 -8.17 16.78 -38.63
CA TRP A 12 -6.90 16.09 -38.53
C TRP A 12 -5.94 16.73 -37.50
N PRO A 13 -5.65 18.05 -37.58
CA PRO A 13 -4.83 18.69 -36.56
C PRO A 13 -5.50 18.66 -35.17
N ALA A 14 -6.82 18.80 -35.08
CA ALA A 14 -7.52 18.70 -33.81
C ALA A 14 -7.37 17.30 -33.16
N THR A 15 -7.48 16.23 -33.95
CA THR A 15 -7.27 14.84 -33.47
C THR A 15 -5.82 14.62 -33.01
N VAL A 16 -4.85 15.13 -33.76
CA VAL A 16 -3.42 15.01 -33.38
C VAL A 16 -3.14 15.76 -32.08
N ILE A 17 -3.67 16.98 -31.93
CA ILE A 17 -3.52 17.77 -30.70
C ILE A 17 -4.16 17.04 -29.52
N LEU A 18 -5.39 16.53 -29.69
CA LEU A 18 -6.09 15.78 -28.65
C LEU A 18 -5.29 14.53 -28.24
N PHE A 19 -4.75 13.81 -29.20
CA PHE A 19 -3.94 12.62 -28.96
C PHE A 19 -2.65 12.94 -28.18
N ILE A 20 -1.96 14.03 -28.59
CA ILE A 20 -0.79 14.53 -27.86
C ILE A 20 -1.18 14.96 -26.43
N CYS A 21 -2.30 15.65 -26.24
CA CYS A 21 -2.80 16.01 -24.91
C CYS A 21 -3.09 14.78 -24.04
N VAL A 22 -3.72 13.75 -24.62
CA VAL A 22 -3.98 12.49 -23.88
C VAL A 22 -2.68 11.81 -23.49
N ILE A 23 -1.72 11.72 -24.41
CA ILE A 23 -0.40 11.15 -24.10
C ILE A 23 0.30 11.98 -23.01
N TRP A 24 0.27 13.31 -23.13
CA TRP A 24 0.88 14.19 -22.15
C TRP A 24 0.24 14.08 -20.78
N LEU A 25 -1.10 14.07 -20.70
CA LEU A 25 -1.85 13.86 -19.45
C LEU A 25 -1.61 12.48 -18.86
N SER A 26 -1.50 11.44 -19.70
CA SER A 26 -1.20 10.07 -19.26
C SER A 26 0.25 9.89 -18.82
N GLY A 27 1.15 10.71 -19.35
CA GLY A 27 2.57 10.73 -19.00
C GLY A 27 2.92 11.70 -17.88
N LEU A 28 1.98 12.51 -17.40
CA LEU A 28 2.17 13.23 -16.15
C LEU A 28 2.35 12.20 -15.06
N PRO A 29 3.45 12.23 -14.32
CA PRO A 29 3.63 11.31 -13.19
C PRO A 29 2.54 11.62 -12.16
N LEU A 30 1.45 10.85 -12.21
CA LEU A 30 0.53 10.71 -11.10
C LEU A 30 1.18 9.96 -9.92
N TRP A 31 2.39 9.50 -10.18
CA TRP A 31 3.37 9.02 -9.23
C TRP A 31 4.16 10.26 -8.81
N GLN A 32 3.67 11.01 -7.87
CA GLN A 32 4.58 11.67 -6.97
C GLN A 32 5.32 10.52 -6.31
N ASP A 33 6.61 10.38 -6.59
CA ASP A 33 7.54 9.86 -5.62
C ASP A 33 7.41 10.82 -4.42
N GLU A 34 6.36 10.61 -3.63
CA GLU A 34 6.26 11.23 -2.31
C GLU A 34 7.53 10.77 -1.62
N ASP A 35 8.36 11.74 -1.38
CA ASP A 35 9.62 11.57 -0.67
C ASP A 35 9.29 10.77 0.60
N LEU A 36 9.60 9.47 0.60
CA LEU A 36 9.20 8.53 1.65
C LEU A 36 9.70 8.99 3.02
N ASP A 37 10.82 9.73 3.01
CA ASP A 37 11.45 10.31 4.20
C ASP A 37 10.70 11.55 4.73
N SER A 38 9.84 12.19 3.93
CA SER A 38 9.11 13.41 4.34
C SER A 38 7.72 13.15 4.91
N ARG A 39 7.26 11.89 4.93
CA ARG A 39 5.93 11.53 5.44
C ARG A 39 5.87 11.68 6.95
N VAL A 40 4.99 12.54 7.41
CA VAL A 40 4.71 12.70 8.85
C VAL A 40 3.72 11.61 9.28
N MET A 41 4.13 10.78 10.25
CA MET A 41 3.24 9.79 10.83
C MET A 41 2.10 10.44 11.60
N SER A 42 0.89 9.89 11.45
CA SER A 42 -0.26 10.27 12.25
C SER A 42 -0.07 9.90 13.74
N GLU A 43 -0.87 10.48 14.63
CA GLU A 43 -0.87 10.11 16.05
C GLU A 43 -1.08 8.59 16.23
N GLN A 44 -1.98 8.01 15.45
CA GLN A 44 -2.23 6.57 15.47
C GLN A 44 -1.01 5.74 15.04
N GLN A 45 -0.36 6.11 13.94
CA GLN A 45 0.84 5.44 13.48
C GLN A 45 1.97 5.52 14.51
N THR A 46 2.14 6.68 15.12
CA THR A 46 3.14 6.89 16.19
C THR A 46 2.88 5.98 17.40
N LEU A 47 1.61 5.76 17.77
CA LEU A 47 1.26 4.82 18.84
C LEU A 47 1.64 3.39 18.48
N PHE A 48 1.39 2.96 17.24
CA PHE A 48 1.80 1.64 16.76
C PHE A 48 3.33 1.47 16.69
N ALA A 49 4.05 2.49 16.23
CA ALA A 49 5.51 2.48 16.13
C ALA A 49 6.19 2.40 17.51
N ASN A 50 5.64 3.09 18.51
CA ASN A 50 6.18 3.13 19.86
C ASN A 50 5.66 2.00 20.77
N ALA A 51 4.74 1.16 20.29
CA ALA A 51 4.20 0.08 21.08
C ALA A 51 5.24 -1.02 21.33
N ASP A 52 5.23 -1.59 22.53
CA ASP A 52 6.11 -2.70 22.88
C ASP A 52 5.96 -3.88 21.92
N GLY A 53 7.09 -4.38 21.44
CA GLY A 53 7.16 -5.46 20.47
C GLY A 53 7.18 -5.00 19.00
N TYR A 54 7.14 -3.69 18.70
CA TYR A 54 7.14 -3.21 17.31
C TYR A 54 8.36 -3.67 16.52
N ALA A 55 9.57 -3.59 17.07
CA ALA A 55 10.79 -3.99 16.36
C ALA A 55 10.73 -5.43 15.85
N ALA A 56 10.25 -6.36 16.69
CA ALA A 56 10.08 -7.75 16.27
C ALA A 56 9.00 -7.91 15.19
N VAL A 57 7.91 -7.14 15.27
CA VAL A 57 6.84 -7.15 14.27
C VAL A 57 7.32 -6.55 12.95
N HIS A 58 8.12 -5.48 12.99
CA HIS A 58 8.75 -4.91 11.81
C HIS A 58 9.55 -5.98 11.05
N ASP A 59 10.45 -6.71 11.74
CA ASP A 59 11.26 -7.76 11.14
C ASP A 59 10.42 -8.90 10.55
N ILE A 60 9.35 -9.31 11.26
CA ILE A 60 8.40 -10.30 10.77
C ILE A 60 7.70 -9.81 9.49
N VAL A 61 7.17 -8.60 9.49
CA VAL A 61 6.42 -8.04 8.36
C VAL A 61 7.33 -7.86 7.16
N VAL A 62 8.52 -7.30 7.34
CA VAL A 62 9.49 -7.16 6.27
C VAL A 62 9.92 -8.53 5.74
N GLY A 63 10.18 -9.51 6.59
CA GLY A 63 10.62 -10.84 6.17
C GLY A 63 9.53 -11.70 5.53
N ARG A 64 8.26 -11.53 5.92
CA ARG A 64 7.16 -12.41 5.49
C ARG A 64 6.19 -11.78 4.49
N CYS A 65 6.07 -10.45 4.47
CA CYS A 65 5.05 -9.75 3.70
C CYS A 65 5.62 -8.91 2.56
N SER A 66 6.81 -8.30 2.73
CA SER A 66 7.37 -7.39 1.71
C SER A 66 7.71 -8.09 0.40
N MET A 67 7.95 -9.42 0.40
CA MET A 67 8.18 -10.18 -0.84
C MET A 67 7.07 -9.93 -1.89
N CYS A 68 5.82 -9.74 -1.42
CA CYS A 68 4.66 -9.44 -2.26
C CYS A 68 4.18 -8.00 -2.11
N HIS A 69 4.41 -7.37 -0.94
CA HIS A 69 3.88 -6.05 -0.56
C HIS A 69 4.98 -4.98 -0.54
N ALA A 70 5.96 -5.11 -1.41
CA ALA A 70 6.95 -4.08 -1.69
C ALA A 70 6.53 -3.21 -2.89
N ARG A 71 7.17 -2.06 -3.04
CA ARG A 71 7.05 -1.23 -4.26
C ARG A 71 7.56 -1.99 -5.48
N GLU A 72 8.63 -2.75 -5.28
CA GLU A 72 9.18 -3.69 -6.25
C GLU A 72 9.13 -5.13 -5.70
N PRO A 73 7.98 -5.83 -5.83
CA PRO A 73 7.83 -7.18 -5.29
C PRO A 73 8.82 -8.16 -5.93
N VAL A 74 9.43 -9.00 -5.10
CA VAL A 74 10.39 -10.02 -5.58
C VAL A 74 9.75 -11.41 -5.72
N TYR A 75 8.50 -11.59 -5.28
CA TYR A 75 7.81 -12.87 -5.39
C TYR A 75 7.37 -13.13 -6.83
N ASP A 76 7.70 -14.31 -7.34
CA ASP A 76 7.43 -14.66 -8.74
C ASP A 76 5.94 -14.53 -9.10
N GLY A 77 5.67 -13.92 -10.25
CA GLY A 77 4.33 -13.67 -10.75
C GLY A 77 3.64 -12.41 -10.19
N ILE A 78 4.20 -11.74 -9.17
CA ILE A 78 3.67 -10.49 -8.63
C ILE A 78 4.49 -9.32 -9.15
N ARG A 79 3.88 -8.47 -9.98
CA ARG A 79 4.55 -7.30 -10.58
C ARG A 79 4.33 -6.00 -9.82
N ARG A 80 3.33 -5.94 -8.97
CA ARG A 80 2.97 -4.78 -8.15
C ARG A 80 2.34 -5.27 -6.85
N ALA A 81 2.53 -4.53 -5.77
CA ALA A 81 1.90 -4.84 -4.49
C ALA A 81 0.38 -5.03 -4.64
N PRO A 82 -0.17 -6.18 -4.22
CA PRO A 82 -1.61 -6.41 -4.26
C PRO A 82 -2.37 -5.32 -3.53
N LYS A 83 -3.42 -4.80 -4.17
CA LYS A 83 -4.24 -3.68 -3.65
C LYS A 83 -3.45 -2.41 -3.30
N GLN A 84 -2.22 -2.26 -3.81
CA GLN A 84 -1.33 -1.14 -3.48
C GLN A 84 -1.01 -1.02 -1.98
N VAL A 85 -1.09 -2.12 -1.25
CA VAL A 85 -0.66 -2.19 0.14
C VAL A 85 0.85 -2.40 0.16
N TYR A 86 1.58 -1.45 0.74
CA TYR A 86 3.03 -1.50 0.90
C TYR A 86 3.38 -1.83 2.35
N LEU A 87 4.42 -2.64 2.56
CA LEU A 87 4.85 -3.10 3.88
C LEU A 87 6.38 -3.16 3.96
N GLU A 88 7.05 -2.05 3.58
CA GLU A 88 8.51 -1.97 3.53
C GLU A 88 9.08 -1.06 4.61
N THR A 89 8.37 0.01 4.93
CA THR A 89 8.84 1.03 5.87
C THR A 89 8.01 1.04 7.14
N GLU A 90 8.53 1.66 8.21
CA GLU A 90 7.80 1.90 9.45
C GLU A 90 6.47 2.62 9.19
N PHE A 91 6.50 3.65 8.32
CA PHE A 91 5.29 4.38 7.93
C PHE A 91 4.24 3.45 7.30
N ASP A 92 4.66 2.62 6.35
CA ASP A 92 3.77 1.70 5.63
C ASP A 92 3.15 0.66 6.59
N ILE A 93 3.99 0.04 7.44
CA ILE A 93 3.56 -1.00 8.38
C ILE A 93 2.59 -0.45 9.43
N THR A 94 2.88 0.75 9.95
CA THR A 94 2.02 1.38 10.96
C THR A 94 0.72 1.92 10.37
N ALA A 95 0.73 2.39 9.13
CA ALA A 95 -0.48 2.77 8.39
C ALA A 95 -1.42 1.57 8.19
N GLU A 96 -0.85 0.40 7.93
CA GLU A 96 -1.57 -0.84 7.67
C GLU A 96 -1.67 -1.77 8.90
N ALA A 97 -1.36 -1.27 10.11
CA ALA A 97 -1.29 -2.06 11.34
C ALA A 97 -2.52 -2.93 11.59
N ARG A 98 -3.71 -2.37 11.35
CA ARG A 98 -4.98 -3.09 11.49
C ARG A 98 -5.13 -4.19 10.45
N ALA A 99 -4.77 -3.93 9.20
CA ALA A 99 -4.83 -4.92 8.13
C ALA A 99 -3.81 -6.03 8.36
N VAL A 100 -2.60 -5.70 8.78
CA VAL A 100 -1.57 -6.67 9.18
C VAL A 100 -2.10 -7.58 10.28
N PHE A 101 -2.65 -7.03 11.36
CA PHE A 101 -3.23 -7.83 12.44
C PHE A 101 -4.39 -8.72 11.95
N LEU A 102 -5.38 -8.13 11.27
CA LEU A 102 -6.59 -8.88 10.86
C LEU A 102 -6.29 -9.98 9.86
N GLN A 103 -5.42 -9.71 8.86
CA GLN A 103 -5.18 -10.64 7.78
C GLN A 103 -4.14 -11.71 8.14
N SER A 104 -3.12 -11.37 8.92
CA SER A 104 -2.05 -12.34 9.23
C SER A 104 -2.22 -13.04 10.56
N ALA A 105 -2.64 -12.33 11.61
CA ALA A 105 -2.64 -12.85 12.97
C ALA A 105 -4.02 -13.30 13.47
N ALA A 106 -5.11 -12.67 13.02
CA ALA A 106 -6.46 -13.01 13.45
C ALA A 106 -7.14 -14.02 12.50
N SER A 107 -7.07 -13.80 11.17
CA SER A 107 -7.76 -14.65 10.20
C SER A 107 -6.85 -15.68 9.51
N HIS A 108 -5.54 -15.51 9.58
CA HIS A 108 -4.53 -16.33 8.86
C HIS A 108 -4.70 -16.32 7.33
N ALA A 109 -5.42 -15.32 6.78
CA ALA A 109 -5.60 -15.17 5.34
C ALA A 109 -4.29 -14.80 4.61
N MET A 110 -3.37 -14.15 5.34
CA MET A 110 -2.05 -13.79 4.85
C MET A 110 -0.94 -14.45 5.69
N PRO A 111 0.14 -14.85 5.07
CA PRO A 111 0.35 -15.00 3.62
C PRO A 111 -0.57 -16.08 3.02
N PRO A 112 -1.00 -15.94 1.73
CA PRO A 112 -1.89 -16.92 1.10
C PRO A 112 -1.25 -18.33 1.16
N ALA A 113 -2.02 -19.33 1.62
CA ALA A 113 -1.53 -20.69 1.80
C ALA A 113 -0.22 -20.78 2.62
N ASN A 114 0.09 -19.77 3.40
CA ASN A 114 1.32 -19.63 4.19
C ASN A 114 2.62 -19.80 3.36
N VAL A 115 2.64 -19.26 2.13
CA VAL A 115 3.74 -19.40 1.17
C VAL A 115 5.08 -18.85 1.66
N THR A 116 5.09 -17.94 2.64
CA THR A 116 6.30 -17.37 3.25
C THR A 116 6.66 -18.03 4.58
N TRP A 117 6.01 -19.14 4.92
CA TRP A 117 6.31 -19.95 6.13
C TRP A 117 6.20 -19.14 7.43
N MET A 118 5.19 -18.29 7.54
CA MET A 118 4.93 -17.53 8.77
C MET A 118 4.56 -18.49 9.91
N GLU A 119 5.26 -18.38 11.02
CA GLU A 119 5.10 -19.25 12.19
C GLU A 119 3.99 -18.76 13.14
N GLU A 120 3.42 -19.66 13.93
CA GLU A 120 2.40 -19.26 14.92
C GLU A 120 2.98 -18.37 16.01
N GLY A 121 4.26 -18.51 16.33
CA GLY A 121 4.99 -17.61 17.24
C GLY A 121 5.04 -16.18 16.71
N GLU A 122 5.28 -16.00 15.41
CA GLU A 122 5.28 -14.70 14.73
C GLU A 122 3.89 -14.06 14.74
N ARG A 123 2.85 -14.84 14.45
CA ARG A 123 1.44 -14.39 14.55
C ARG A 123 1.08 -13.97 15.97
N ALA A 124 1.57 -14.70 16.99
CA ALA A 124 1.36 -14.35 18.38
C ALA A 124 2.07 -13.03 18.76
N GLN A 125 3.23 -12.73 18.17
CA GLN A 125 3.92 -11.45 18.38
C GLN A 125 3.11 -10.29 17.79
N ILE A 126 2.59 -10.43 16.57
CA ILE A 126 1.72 -9.42 15.94
C ILE A 126 0.46 -9.18 16.80
N ARG A 127 -0.16 -10.25 17.34
CA ARG A 127 -1.33 -10.12 18.23
C ARG A 127 -1.01 -9.34 19.50
N ARG A 128 0.14 -9.60 20.13
CA ARG A 128 0.56 -8.89 21.35
C ARG A 128 0.85 -7.43 21.06
N TRP A 129 1.64 -7.14 20.04
CA TRP A 129 1.94 -5.78 19.62
C TRP A 129 0.66 -4.96 19.36
N PHE A 130 -0.26 -5.50 18.55
CA PHE A 130 -1.49 -4.80 18.21
C PHE A 130 -2.33 -4.52 19.46
N ARG A 131 -2.43 -5.47 20.38
CA ARG A 131 -3.13 -5.27 21.65
C ARG A 131 -2.45 -4.21 22.50
N ASN A 132 -1.12 -4.26 22.66
CA ASN A 132 -0.37 -3.28 23.43
C ASN A 132 -0.56 -1.86 22.90
N ALA A 133 -0.53 -1.69 21.57
CA ALA A 133 -0.77 -0.40 20.93
C ALA A 133 -2.21 0.12 21.16
N THR A 134 -3.20 -0.78 21.06
CA THR A 134 -4.63 -0.39 21.16
C THR A 134 -5.12 -0.22 22.59
N GLU A 135 -4.53 -0.90 23.56
CA GLU A 135 -4.92 -0.79 24.98
C GLU A 135 -4.76 0.64 25.52
N HIS A 136 -3.76 1.37 25.03
CA HIS A 136 -3.46 2.75 25.44
C HIS A 136 -3.96 3.79 24.44
N MET A 137 -4.71 3.37 23.42
CA MET A 137 -5.16 4.27 22.37
C MET A 137 -6.36 5.11 22.82
N PRO A 138 -6.27 6.45 22.80
CA PRO A 138 -7.41 7.31 23.09
C PRO A 138 -8.57 7.04 22.13
N LEU A 139 -9.81 7.05 22.62
CA LEU A 139 -11.02 6.83 21.80
C LEU A 139 -11.07 7.71 20.55
N ARG A 140 -10.61 8.96 20.63
CA ARG A 140 -10.54 9.90 19.50
C ARG A 140 -9.64 9.40 18.36
N VAL A 141 -8.58 8.66 18.69
CA VAL A 141 -7.61 8.12 17.71
C VAL A 141 -8.11 6.79 17.15
N ALA A 142 -8.82 6.00 17.95
CA ALA A 142 -9.36 4.71 17.53
C ALA A 142 -10.51 4.82 16.51
N LEU A 143 -11.12 6.01 16.38
CA LEU A 143 -12.28 6.27 15.51
C LEU A 143 -11.90 6.95 14.17
N GLN A 144 -10.64 7.23 13.93
CA GLN A 144 -10.11 7.76 12.66
C GLN A 144 -9.68 6.61 11.74
#